data_44d66f9b072b906af88216f6511a6641
#
_entry.id   44d66f9b072b906af88216f6511a6641
#
_cell.length_a   1.000
_cell.length_b   1.000
_cell.length_c   1.000
_cell.angle_alpha   90.00
_cell.angle_beta   90.00
_cell.angle_gamma   90.00
#
_symmetry.space_group_name_H-M   'P 1'
#
loop_
_entity.id
_entity.type
_entity.pdbx_description
1 polymer ?
#
loop_
_entity_poly.entity_id
_entity_poly.type
_entity_poly.pdbx_seq_one_letter_code
_entity_poly.pdbx_strand_id
1 'polypeptide(L)'
;MNILYIEPYYSGSHKYWINSYKEFSKHNIHILGLPGRKWKWRMHGGAVTLANEFNKLDKKFDLIICSDMLNLPVFKSLCNNIDDTKCVMYFHENQFSYPWSPNDPDIKLNRDLNYGYINYTSSLISDYNFFNSNYHKESYLNELKKYLNKMPDFQNKDSVDVIKNKSSVLHIGCSLTKSNSIQNQFVEPVILWNHRWEYDKNPDLLFQTLFDLDEMGIDYNLIVLGEQHQDYPKIFDEAKNKLEHKILHFGYCHSRDDYVNLLNQANIIPVTSNQDFFGISIIEAVSSFCFPILPYRLSYPELFDYNNNKINFYKTDIEFKNKLIDVINNIGSYKKTSNTISSNIINQYDWSTMAKKYDSTFLKII
;
A
#
# COMPACT_ATOMS: atom_id res chain seq x y z
N MET A 1 -21.36 -8.96 14.41
CA MET A 1 -21.58 -9.63 13.13
C MET A 1 -20.60 -10.78 12.95
N ASN A 2 -21.00 -11.77 12.18
CA ASN A 2 -20.11 -12.79 11.62
C ASN A 2 -19.68 -12.34 10.22
N ILE A 3 -18.42 -12.03 10.05
CA ILE A 3 -17.85 -11.56 8.77
C ILE A 3 -16.99 -12.67 8.18
N LEU A 4 -17.16 -12.95 6.89
CA LEU A 4 -16.24 -13.79 6.13
C LEU A 4 -15.32 -12.89 5.30
N TYR A 5 -14.01 -13.08 5.42
CA TYR A 5 -13.04 -12.49 4.51
C TYR A 5 -12.49 -13.53 3.55
N ILE A 6 -12.50 -13.21 2.26
CA ILE A 6 -12.07 -14.12 1.18
C ILE A 6 -10.86 -13.53 0.48
N GLU A 7 -9.75 -14.31 0.50
CA GLU A 7 -8.45 -13.88 -0.02
C GLU A 7 -7.78 -14.96 -0.86
N PRO A 8 -7.79 -14.85 -2.19
CA PRO A 8 -7.07 -15.78 -3.06
C PRO A 8 -5.53 -15.74 -2.88
N TYR A 9 -4.99 -14.60 -2.39
CA TYR A 9 -3.55 -14.39 -2.20
C TYR A 9 -3.22 -13.99 -0.77
N TYR A 10 -3.46 -14.90 0.18
CA TYR A 10 -3.28 -14.65 1.61
C TYR A 10 -1.79 -14.61 2.01
N SER A 11 -1.13 -13.47 1.72
CA SER A 11 0.28 -13.21 1.97
C SER A 11 0.55 -11.70 2.09
N GLY A 12 1.75 -11.33 2.53
CA GLY A 12 2.22 -9.94 2.56
C GLY A 12 1.24 -8.97 3.21
N SER A 13 1.03 -7.84 2.58
CA SER A 13 0.14 -6.75 3.04
C SER A 13 -1.33 -7.18 3.19
N HIS A 14 -1.84 -8.06 2.33
CA HIS A 14 -3.20 -8.60 2.42
C HIS A 14 -3.41 -9.40 3.71
N LYS A 15 -2.49 -10.33 3.99
CA LYS A 15 -2.50 -11.13 5.24
C LYS A 15 -2.37 -10.23 6.47
N TYR A 16 -1.43 -9.28 6.43
CA TYR A 16 -1.22 -8.35 7.53
C TYR A 16 -2.48 -7.54 7.82
N TRP A 17 -3.10 -6.95 6.79
CA TRP A 17 -4.30 -6.14 6.92
C TRP A 17 -5.45 -6.88 7.61
N ILE A 18 -5.82 -8.06 7.11
CA ILE A 18 -6.99 -8.78 7.66
C ILE A 18 -6.72 -9.35 9.05
N ASN A 19 -5.50 -9.81 9.34
CA ASN A 19 -5.17 -10.31 10.66
C ASN A 19 -5.21 -9.18 11.69
N SER A 20 -4.67 -8.02 11.35
CA SER A 20 -4.72 -6.85 12.22
C SER A 20 -6.16 -6.35 12.39
N TYR A 21 -6.95 -6.26 11.31
CA TYR A 21 -8.35 -5.91 11.45
C TYR A 21 -9.10 -6.88 12.36
N LYS A 22 -8.89 -8.20 12.19
CA LYS A 22 -9.49 -9.24 13.05
C LYS A 22 -9.12 -9.09 14.52
N GLU A 23 -7.88 -8.68 14.82
CA GLU A 23 -7.40 -8.48 16.20
C GLU A 23 -8.10 -7.30 16.89
N PHE A 24 -8.33 -6.20 16.17
CA PHE A 24 -8.88 -4.96 16.73
C PHE A 24 -10.39 -4.81 16.55
N SER A 25 -11.03 -5.61 15.69
CA SER A 25 -12.48 -5.56 15.41
C SER A 25 -13.30 -6.15 16.56
N LYS A 26 -14.48 -5.59 16.77
CA LYS A 26 -15.51 -6.17 17.65
C LYS A 26 -16.33 -7.29 16.96
N HIS A 27 -16.09 -7.54 15.69
CA HIS A 27 -16.81 -8.53 14.91
C HIS A 27 -16.09 -9.88 14.94
N ASN A 28 -16.85 -10.96 14.74
CA ASN A 28 -16.28 -12.29 14.58
C ASN A 28 -15.86 -12.48 13.11
N ILE A 29 -14.56 -12.42 12.83
CA ILE A 29 -14.01 -12.49 11.48
C ILE A 29 -13.47 -13.89 11.21
N HIS A 30 -14.06 -14.54 10.21
CA HIS A 30 -13.56 -15.80 9.64
C HIS A 30 -12.78 -15.51 8.35
N ILE A 31 -11.61 -16.11 8.22
CA ILE A 31 -10.72 -15.91 7.07
C ILE A 31 -10.70 -17.18 6.23
N LEU A 32 -11.06 -17.07 4.96
CA LEU A 32 -10.94 -18.10 3.95
C LEU A 32 -9.90 -17.65 2.92
N GLY A 33 -8.68 -18.18 3.02
CA GLY A 33 -7.54 -17.73 2.24
C GLY A 33 -6.76 -18.85 1.60
N LEU A 34 -6.15 -18.58 0.44
CA LEU A 34 -5.20 -19.48 -0.23
C LEU A 34 -3.77 -18.95 -0.08
N PRO A 35 -2.75 -19.84 -0.09
CA PRO A 35 -1.35 -19.41 0.01
C PRO A 35 -0.97 -18.38 -1.05
N GLY A 36 -0.21 -17.35 -0.65
CA GLY A 36 0.23 -16.25 -1.49
C GLY A 36 1.37 -16.63 -2.44
N ARG A 37 1.03 -17.30 -3.52
CA ARG A 37 1.95 -17.69 -4.61
C ARG A 37 1.21 -17.79 -5.92
N LYS A 38 1.91 -17.51 -7.05
CA LYS A 38 1.32 -17.59 -8.40
C LYS A 38 0.08 -16.69 -8.52
N TRP A 39 0.22 -15.39 -8.21
CA TRP A 39 -0.87 -14.43 -8.11
C TRP A 39 -1.80 -14.42 -9.34
N LYS A 40 -1.25 -14.53 -10.54
CA LYS A 40 -2.04 -14.61 -11.79
C LYS A 40 -3.03 -15.78 -11.76
N TRP A 41 -2.56 -16.96 -11.33
CA TRP A 41 -3.44 -18.12 -11.20
C TRP A 41 -4.44 -17.94 -10.04
N ARG A 42 -4.08 -17.23 -8.96
CA ARG A 42 -5.02 -16.93 -7.86
C ARG A 42 -6.18 -16.08 -8.34
N MET A 43 -5.95 -15.07 -9.17
CA MET A 43 -7.02 -14.24 -9.73
C MET A 43 -7.95 -15.03 -10.67
N HIS A 44 -7.44 -15.97 -11.46
CA HIS A 44 -8.27 -16.79 -12.35
C HIS A 44 -8.94 -17.97 -11.63
N GLY A 45 -8.15 -18.81 -10.99
CA GLY A 45 -8.62 -20.10 -10.45
C GLY A 45 -8.98 -20.09 -8.97
N GLY A 46 -8.57 -19.07 -8.23
CA GLY A 46 -8.77 -19.00 -6.77
C GLY A 46 -10.25 -19.04 -6.37
N ALA A 47 -11.10 -18.36 -7.14
CA ALA A 47 -12.54 -18.32 -6.88
C ALA A 47 -13.20 -19.71 -6.87
N VAL A 48 -12.81 -20.61 -7.79
CA VAL A 48 -13.32 -21.98 -7.85
C VAL A 48 -12.96 -22.77 -6.59
N THR A 49 -11.69 -22.69 -6.19
CA THR A 49 -11.22 -23.39 -4.98
C THR A 49 -11.89 -22.84 -3.73
N LEU A 50 -11.99 -21.51 -3.61
CA LEU A 50 -12.59 -20.86 -2.45
C LEU A 50 -14.11 -21.09 -2.36
N ALA A 51 -14.81 -21.17 -3.50
CA ALA A 51 -16.24 -21.54 -3.51
C ALA A 51 -16.44 -22.99 -3.02
N ASN A 52 -15.59 -23.92 -3.43
CA ASN A 52 -15.65 -25.29 -2.93
C ASN A 52 -15.40 -25.37 -1.40
N GLU A 53 -14.46 -24.57 -0.88
CA GLU A 53 -14.23 -24.51 0.57
C GLU A 53 -15.37 -23.79 1.30
N PHE A 54 -15.92 -22.72 0.73
CA PHE A 54 -17.09 -22.02 1.27
C PHE A 54 -18.30 -22.96 1.41
N ASN A 55 -18.57 -23.78 0.39
CA ASN A 55 -19.70 -24.71 0.38
C ASN A 55 -19.59 -25.83 1.43
N LYS A 56 -18.41 -26.04 2.03
CA LYS A 56 -18.21 -26.96 3.16
C LYS A 56 -18.46 -26.31 4.53
N LEU A 57 -18.59 -24.96 4.56
CA LEU A 57 -18.80 -24.24 5.81
C LEU A 57 -20.30 -24.36 6.21
N ASP A 58 -20.54 -24.93 7.39
CA ASP A 58 -21.86 -24.92 8.02
C ASP A 58 -22.03 -23.66 8.89
N LYS A 59 -21.92 -22.49 8.25
CA LYS A 59 -21.98 -21.18 8.94
C LYS A 59 -22.70 -20.16 8.06
N LYS A 60 -23.49 -19.31 8.71
CA LYS A 60 -24.05 -18.12 8.08
C LYS A 60 -23.19 -16.91 8.41
N PHE A 61 -23.01 -16.05 7.43
CA PHE A 61 -22.28 -14.79 7.55
C PHE A 61 -23.23 -13.62 7.28
N ASP A 62 -23.05 -12.54 8.04
CA ASP A 62 -23.82 -11.31 7.86
C ASP A 62 -23.24 -10.48 6.71
N LEU A 63 -21.92 -10.57 6.49
CA LEU A 63 -21.18 -9.84 5.46
C LEU A 63 -20.03 -10.70 4.92
N ILE A 64 -19.81 -10.61 3.61
CA ILE A 64 -18.63 -11.17 2.94
C ILE A 64 -17.77 -10.03 2.43
N ILE A 65 -16.50 -9.97 2.85
CA ILE A 65 -15.50 -9.03 2.35
C ILE A 65 -14.56 -9.79 1.43
N CYS A 66 -14.41 -9.32 0.20
CA CYS A 66 -13.58 -9.93 -0.82
C CYS A 66 -12.42 -8.99 -1.17
N SER A 67 -11.20 -9.54 -1.32
CA SER A 67 -10.09 -8.76 -1.85
C SER A 67 -10.20 -8.58 -3.37
N ASP A 68 -9.45 -7.61 -3.89
CA ASP A 68 -9.30 -7.35 -5.34
C ASP A 68 -8.73 -8.54 -6.14
N MET A 69 -8.11 -9.51 -5.45
CA MET A 69 -7.61 -10.74 -6.05
C MET A 69 -8.71 -11.76 -6.38
N LEU A 70 -9.94 -11.58 -5.88
CA LEU A 70 -11.04 -12.52 -6.10
C LEU A 70 -11.81 -12.20 -7.38
N ASN A 71 -12.04 -13.23 -8.21
CA ASN A 71 -13.07 -13.19 -9.25
C ASN A 71 -14.44 -13.42 -8.59
N LEU A 72 -15.07 -12.34 -8.10
CA LEU A 72 -16.33 -12.41 -7.34
C LEU A 72 -17.49 -12.97 -8.16
N PRO A 73 -17.71 -12.64 -9.45
CA PRO A 73 -18.74 -13.27 -10.26
C PRO A 73 -18.65 -14.79 -10.28
N VAL A 74 -17.46 -15.34 -10.51
CA VAL A 74 -17.23 -16.80 -10.53
C VAL A 74 -17.45 -17.38 -9.13
N PHE A 75 -16.96 -16.75 -8.10
CA PHE A 75 -17.17 -17.20 -6.73
C PHE A 75 -18.66 -17.27 -6.39
N LYS A 76 -19.42 -16.19 -6.61
CA LYS A 76 -20.86 -16.14 -6.34
C LYS A 76 -21.64 -17.21 -7.11
N SER A 77 -21.28 -17.46 -8.38
CA SER A 77 -21.97 -18.45 -9.23
C SER A 77 -21.76 -19.89 -8.77
N LEU A 78 -20.68 -20.19 -8.05
CA LEU A 78 -20.32 -21.53 -7.59
C LEU A 78 -20.66 -21.77 -6.11
N CYS A 79 -21.06 -20.74 -5.39
CA CYS A 79 -21.44 -20.85 -3.98
C CYS A 79 -22.90 -21.26 -3.83
N ASN A 80 -23.15 -22.19 -2.90
CA ASN A 80 -24.48 -22.52 -2.43
C ASN A 80 -24.86 -21.56 -1.29
N ASN A 81 -26.11 -21.09 -1.27
CA ASN A 81 -26.68 -20.31 -0.17
C ASN A 81 -25.96 -18.97 0.15
N ILE A 82 -25.47 -18.27 -0.89
CA ILE A 82 -24.84 -16.94 -0.76
C ILE A 82 -25.80 -15.79 -1.10
N ASP A 83 -27.00 -16.10 -1.63
CA ASP A 83 -27.87 -15.20 -2.40
C ASP A 83 -28.24 -13.89 -1.70
N ASP A 84 -28.51 -13.91 -0.39
CA ASP A 84 -28.91 -12.72 0.39
C ASP A 84 -27.76 -12.08 1.16
N THR A 85 -26.56 -12.69 1.15
CA THR A 85 -25.43 -12.14 1.89
C THR A 85 -24.77 -11.01 1.11
N LYS A 86 -24.66 -9.82 1.74
CA LYS A 86 -23.96 -8.69 1.14
C LYS A 86 -22.48 -9.02 0.91
N CYS A 87 -22.01 -8.72 -0.31
CA CYS A 87 -20.63 -8.92 -0.72
C CYS A 87 -19.98 -7.56 -1.02
N VAL A 88 -18.91 -7.22 -0.32
CA VAL A 88 -18.16 -5.99 -0.55
C VAL A 88 -16.76 -6.31 -1.05
N MET A 89 -16.24 -5.48 -1.95
CA MET A 89 -14.85 -5.55 -2.39
C MET A 89 -14.00 -4.58 -1.58
N TYR A 90 -12.81 -5.02 -1.14
CA TYR A 90 -11.77 -4.17 -0.61
C TYR A 90 -10.54 -4.23 -1.52
N PHE A 91 -10.22 -3.11 -2.15
CA PHE A 91 -9.12 -2.99 -3.09
C PHE A 91 -7.84 -2.58 -2.35
N HIS A 92 -6.88 -3.48 -2.27
CA HIS A 92 -5.50 -3.21 -1.85
C HIS A 92 -4.70 -2.61 -3.00
N GLU A 93 -4.93 -3.15 -4.19
CA GLU A 93 -4.40 -2.68 -5.47
C GLU A 93 -5.45 -2.87 -6.57
N ASN A 94 -5.17 -2.41 -7.79
CA ASN A 94 -6.00 -2.72 -8.96
C ASN A 94 -5.12 -2.98 -10.18
N GLN A 95 -5.57 -3.86 -11.02
CA GLN A 95 -4.77 -4.35 -12.16
C GLN A 95 -4.89 -3.48 -13.43
N PHE A 96 -5.66 -2.39 -13.38
CA PHE A 96 -5.68 -1.40 -14.46
C PHE A 96 -4.55 -0.38 -14.35
N SER A 97 -4.21 0.04 -13.14
CA SER A 97 -3.22 1.11 -12.91
C SER A 97 -1.96 0.64 -12.17
N TYR A 98 -1.87 -0.63 -11.77
CA TYR A 98 -0.63 -1.20 -11.25
C TYR A 98 0.39 -1.36 -12.38
N PRO A 99 1.64 -0.87 -12.22
CA PRO A 99 2.63 -0.96 -13.26
C PRO A 99 3.09 -2.41 -13.48
N TRP A 100 3.08 -2.81 -14.75
CA TRP A 100 3.61 -4.11 -15.15
C TRP A 100 5.13 -4.12 -15.13
N SER A 101 5.72 -5.25 -14.72
CA SER A 101 7.14 -5.45 -14.94
C SER A 101 7.45 -5.43 -16.43
N PRO A 102 8.47 -4.68 -16.89
CA PRO A 102 8.85 -4.62 -18.30
C PRO A 102 9.15 -6.00 -18.92
N ASN A 103 9.52 -6.96 -18.08
CA ASN A 103 9.88 -8.33 -18.48
C ASN A 103 8.69 -9.31 -18.41
N ASP A 104 7.49 -8.85 -18.02
CA ASP A 104 6.34 -9.74 -17.89
C ASP A 104 5.85 -10.22 -19.28
N PRO A 105 5.72 -11.55 -19.49
CA PRO A 105 5.32 -12.11 -20.78
C PRO A 105 3.88 -11.74 -21.18
N ASP A 106 3.00 -11.42 -20.23
CA ASP A 106 1.60 -11.14 -20.52
C ASP A 106 1.42 -9.85 -21.33
N ILE A 107 2.34 -8.87 -21.17
CA ILE A 107 2.33 -7.65 -21.99
C ILE A 107 2.51 -8.00 -23.47
N LYS A 108 3.50 -8.86 -23.80
CA LYS A 108 3.77 -9.30 -25.16
C LYS A 108 2.64 -10.15 -25.76
N LEU A 109 1.88 -10.83 -24.92
CA LEU A 109 0.76 -11.68 -25.28
C LEU A 109 -0.59 -10.94 -25.28
N ASN A 110 -0.61 -9.63 -25.00
CA ASN A 110 -1.83 -8.82 -24.85
C ASN A 110 -2.80 -9.40 -23.80
N ARG A 111 -2.27 -9.91 -22.70
CA ARG A 111 -3.06 -10.52 -21.60
C ARG A 111 -3.07 -9.66 -20.33
N ASP A 112 -2.32 -8.58 -20.32
CA ASP A 112 -2.17 -7.65 -19.20
C ASP A 112 -3.51 -7.10 -18.69
N LEU A 113 -4.46 -6.85 -19.58
CA LEU A 113 -5.78 -6.31 -19.21
C LEU A 113 -6.78 -7.36 -18.67
N ASN A 114 -6.47 -8.66 -18.74
CA ASN A 114 -7.37 -9.72 -18.28
C ASN A 114 -7.64 -9.63 -16.76
N TYR A 115 -6.63 -9.26 -16.00
CA TYR A 115 -6.75 -9.12 -14.54
C TYR A 115 -7.55 -7.87 -14.15
N GLY A 116 -7.39 -6.80 -14.92
CA GLY A 116 -8.23 -5.59 -14.80
C GLY A 116 -9.70 -5.89 -15.08
N TYR A 117 -9.99 -6.77 -16.06
CA TYR A 117 -11.36 -7.22 -16.33
C TYR A 117 -11.99 -7.98 -15.14
N ILE A 118 -11.19 -8.78 -14.42
CA ILE A 118 -11.64 -9.44 -13.18
C ILE A 118 -12.00 -8.39 -12.12
N ASN A 119 -11.15 -7.37 -11.94
CA ASN A 119 -11.45 -6.26 -11.03
C ASN A 119 -12.74 -5.53 -11.43
N TYR A 120 -12.93 -5.26 -12.73
CA TYR A 120 -14.13 -4.60 -13.27
C TYR A 120 -15.40 -5.38 -12.96
N THR A 121 -15.45 -6.65 -13.34
CA THR A 121 -16.66 -7.47 -13.15
C THR A 121 -16.95 -7.74 -11.68
N SER A 122 -15.90 -7.87 -10.85
CA SER A 122 -16.04 -8.03 -9.40
C SER A 122 -16.55 -6.75 -8.73
N SER A 123 -16.04 -5.56 -9.11
CA SER A 123 -16.55 -4.30 -8.59
C SER A 123 -17.98 -3.99 -9.09
N LEU A 124 -18.37 -4.50 -10.27
CA LEU A 124 -19.70 -4.29 -10.81
C LEU A 124 -20.75 -5.12 -10.08
N ILE A 125 -20.46 -6.37 -9.70
CA ILE A 125 -21.41 -7.27 -9.04
C ILE A 125 -21.45 -7.09 -7.52
N SER A 126 -20.42 -6.55 -6.90
CA SER A 126 -20.38 -6.30 -5.45
C SER A 126 -21.47 -5.32 -5.01
N ASP A 127 -21.88 -5.38 -3.75
CA ASP A 127 -22.82 -4.39 -3.18
C ASP A 127 -22.10 -3.05 -2.93
N TYR A 128 -20.84 -3.06 -2.45
CA TYR A 128 -20.00 -1.89 -2.22
C TYR A 128 -18.54 -2.17 -2.56
N ASN A 129 -17.81 -1.10 -2.92
CA ASN A 129 -16.37 -1.15 -3.18
C ASN A 129 -15.64 -0.18 -2.25
N PHE A 130 -14.60 -0.67 -1.61
CA PHE A 130 -13.73 0.14 -0.78
C PHE A 130 -12.32 0.20 -1.37
N PHE A 131 -11.76 1.40 -1.42
CA PHE A 131 -10.40 1.67 -1.87
C PHE A 131 -9.59 2.24 -0.72
N ASN A 132 -8.31 1.92 -0.66
CA ASN A 132 -7.43 2.36 0.42
C ASN A 132 -7.07 3.86 0.37
N SER A 133 -7.29 4.54 -0.76
CA SER A 133 -7.12 6.00 -0.90
C SER A 133 -8.04 6.55 -1.98
N ASN A 134 -8.25 7.88 -1.98
CA ASN A 134 -8.98 8.53 -3.05
C ASN A 134 -8.22 8.48 -4.38
N TYR A 135 -6.88 8.63 -4.31
CA TYR A 135 -6.03 8.41 -5.48
C TYR A 135 -6.26 7.03 -6.10
N HIS A 136 -6.29 5.97 -5.30
CA HIS A 136 -6.53 4.60 -5.77
C HIS A 136 -7.90 4.49 -6.46
N LYS A 137 -8.96 4.98 -5.81
CA LYS A 137 -10.31 4.97 -6.37
C LYS A 137 -10.39 5.71 -7.71
N GLU A 138 -9.87 6.92 -7.78
CA GLU A 138 -9.92 7.73 -8.99
C GLU A 138 -9.05 7.14 -10.11
N SER A 139 -7.86 6.61 -9.80
CA SER A 139 -7.02 5.93 -10.80
C SER A 139 -7.74 4.71 -11.39
N TYR A 140 -8.36 3.89 -10.55
CA TYR A 140 -9.15 2.74 -11.00
C TYR A 140 -10.28 3.14 -11.94
N LEU A 141 -11.12 4.10 -11.54
CA LEU A 141 -12.27 4.54 -12.35
C LEU A 141 -11.84 5.16 -13.69
N ASN A 142 -10.76 5.94 -13.67
CA ASN A 142 -10.22 6.57 -14.88
C ASN A 142 -9.65 5.53 -15.86
N GLU A 143 -8.87 4.56 -15.37
CA GLU A 143 -8.30 3.52 -16.23
C GLU A 143 -9.37 2.53 -16.71
N LEU A 144 -10.36 2.19 -15.90
CA LEU A 144 -11.53 1.42 -16.31
C LEU A 144 -12.28 2.12 -17.47
N LYS A 145 -12.51 3.42 -17.36
CA LYS A 145 -13.13 4.19 -18.45
C LYS A 145 -12.32 4.14 -19.74
N LYS A 146 -10.99 4.27 -19.64
CA LYS A 146 -10.09 4.14 -20.80
C LYS A 146 -10.14 2.73 -21.40
N TYR A 147 -10.17 1.71 -20.53
CA TYR A 147 -10.30 0.31 -20.96
C TYR A 147 -11.58 0.07 -21.75
N LEU A 148 -12.74 0.46 -21.20
CA LEU A 148 -14.02 0.26 -21.86
C LEU A 148 -14.15 1.02 -23.18
N ASN A 149 -13.53 2.20 -23.29
CA ASN A 149 -13.49 2.97 -24.55
C ASN A 149 -12.75 2.26 -25.70
N LYS A 150 -11.88 1.29 -25.38
CA LYS A 150 -11.15 0.49 -26.40
C LYS A 150 -11.94 -0.70 -26.91
N MET A 151 -13.08 -1.03 -26.28
CA MET A 151 -13.90 -2.18 -26.70
C MET A 151 -14.57 -1.88 -28.05
N PRO A 152 -14.70 -2.90 -28.93
CA PRO A 152 -15.15 -2.70 -30.31
C PRO A 152 -16.63 -2.28 -30.39
N ASP A 153 -17.47 -2.77 -29.47
CA ASP A 153 -18.89 -2.46 -29.37
C ASP A 153 -19.38 -2.65 -27.95
N PHE A 154 -20.66 -2.37 -27.66
CA PHE A 154 -21.31 -2.56 -26.34
C PHE A 154 -20.39 -2.20 -25.17
N GLN A 155 -19.78 -1.02 -25.23
CA GLN A 155 -18.70 -0.57 -24.33
C GLN A 155 -19.10 -0.45 -22.86
N ASN A 156 -20.40 -0.53 -22.53
CA ASN A 156 -20.96 -0.51 -21.16
C ASN A 156 -20.42 0.62 -20.28
N LYS A 157 -20.22 1.81 -20.85
CA LYS A 157 -19.59 2.97 -20.16
C LYS A 157 -20.33 3.41 -18.91
N ASP A 158 -21.67 3.25 -18.91
CA ASP A 158 -22.54 3.60 -17.78
C ASP A 158 -22.21 2.78 -16.53
N SER A 159 -21.59 1.60 -16.69
CA SER A 159 -21.14 0.77 -15.57
C SER A 159 -20.08 1.46 -14.70
N VAL A 160 -19.30 2.40 -15.26
CA VAL A 160 -18.33 3.19 -14.47
C VAL A 160 -19.05 4.04 -13.43
N ASP A 161 -20.15 4.68 -13.79
CA ASP A 161 -20.95 5.47 -12.85
C ASP A 161 -21.67 4.58 -11.82
N VAL A 162 -22.14 3.41 -12.23
CA VAL A 162 -22.69 2.41 -11.30
C VAL A 162 -21.65 2.01 -10.26
N ILE A 163 -20.42 1.70 -10.67
CA ILE A 163 -19.33 1.35 -9.76
C ILE A 163 -18.95 2.55 -8.87
N LYS A 164 -18.82 3.74 -9.45
CA LYS A 164 -18.48 4.97 -8.73
C LYS A 164 -19.45 5.25 -7.59
N ASN A 165 -20.76 5.13 -7.85
CA ASN A 165 -21.82 5.45 -6.89
C ASN A 165 -21.84 4.52 -5.66
N LYS A 166 -21.27 3.32 -5.78
CA LYS A 166 -21.11 2.37 -4.68
C LYS A 166 -19.66 2.19 -4.23
N SER A 167 -18.79 3.16 -4.56
CA SER A 167 -17.39 3.14 -4.20
C SER A 167 -17.06 4.23 -3.21
N SER A 168 -16.34 3.90 -2.15
CA SER A 168 -15.87 4.85 -1.15
C SER A 168 -14.43 4.56 -0.72
N VAL A 169 -13.83 5.50 0.01
CA VAL A 169 -12.50 5.35 0.57
C VAL A 169 -12.60 4.84 2.01
N LEU A 170 -11.86 3.77 2.26
CA LEU A 170 -11.64 3.23 3.60
C LEU A 170 -10.15 2.94 3.76
N HIS A 171 -9.42 3.89 4.35
CA HIS A 171 -7.97 3.84 4.49
C HIS A 171 -7.50 2.58 5.23
N ILE A 172 -6.26 2.16 4.96
CA ILE A 172 -5.66 1.02 5.66
C ILE A 172 -5.35 1.41 7.11
N GLY A 173 -5.65 0.51 8.05
CA GLY A 173 -5.12 0.59 9.40
C GLY A 173 -3.68 0.06 9.46
N CYS A 174 -2.88 0.66 10.31
CA CYS A 174 -1.50 0.27 10.54
C CYS A 174 -1.27 -0.02 12.03
N SER A 175 -0.44 -1.02 12.35
CA SER A 175 0.01 -1.25 13.73
C SER A 175 1.17 -0.29 14.02
N LEU A 176 0.82 0.89 14.53
CA LEU A 176 1.76 1.97 14.75
C LEU A 176 2.29 1.94 16.18
N THR A 177 3.61 2.01 16.32
CA THR A 177 4.25 1.99 17.62
C THR A 177 4.16 3.40 18.22
N LYS A 178 3.56 3.50 19.41
CA LYS A 178 3.64 4.75 20.17
C LYS A 178 5.00 4.84 20.84
N SER A 179 6.04 5.18 20.06
CA SER A 179 7.33 5.51 20.64
C SER A 179 7.24 6.89 21.31
N ASN A 180 7.78 7.01 22.52
CA ASN A 180 7.71 8.27 23.28
C ASN A 180 8.82 9.27 22.89
N SER A 181 9.80 8.88 22.08
CA SER A 181 10.89 9.75 21.62
C SER A 181 11.75 9.08 20.55
N ILE A 182 12.36 9.87 19.69
CA ILE A 182 13.46 9.46 18.82
C ILE A 182 14.65 9.10 19.73
N GLN A 183 15.06 7.83 19.68
CA GLN A 183 16.31 7.38 20.32
C GLN A 183 17.45 7.43 19.28
N ASN A 184 17.61 8.57 18.59
CA ASN A 184 18.75 8.72 17.72
C ASN A 184 20.02 8.95 18.54
N GLN A 185 20.96 8.01 18.44
CA GLN A 185 22.27 8.04 19.10
C GLN A 185 23.37 8.63 18.21
N PHE A 186 23.05 8.93 16.95
CA PHE A 186 23.99 9.42 15.97
C PHE A 186 24.04 10.96 15.96
N VAL A 187 25.22 11.51 15.70
CA VAL A 187 25.42 12.95 15.55
C VAL A 187 24.85 13.42 14.22
N GLU A 188 25.07 12.63 13.16
CA GLU A 188 24.59 12.90 11.81
C GLU A 188 23.17 12.38 11.64
N PRO A 189 22.33 13.06 10.83
CA PRO A 189 20.99 12.60 10.50
C PRO A 189 21.00 11.23 9.81
N VAL A 190 20.04 10.37 10.16
CA VAL A 190 19.87 9.06 9.57
C VAL A 190 18.77 9.10 8.51
N ILE A 191 19.13 8.82 7.26
CA ILE A 191 18.22 8.71 6.12
C ILE A 191 17.72 7.26 6.02
N LEU A 192 16.45 7.10 5.76
CA LEU A 192 15.79 5.79 5.67
C LEU A 192 15.24 5.54 4.27
N TRP A 193 15.66 4.46 3.65
CA TRP A 193 14.91 3.80 2.58
C TRP A 193 14.06 2.69 3.20
N ASN A 194 12.72 2.75 3.03
CA ASN A 194 11.80 1.76 3.60
C ASN A 194 10.78 1.25 2.57
N HIS A 195 11.28 0.78 1.45
CA HIS A 195 10.50 0.21 0.36
C HIS A 195 11.07 -1.12 -0.11
N ARG A 196 10.24 -1.96 -0.76
CA ARG A 196 10.73 -3.09 -1.55
C ARG A 196 11.74 -2.59 -2.58
N TRP A 197 12.69 -3.42 -2.91
CA TRP A 197 13.73 -3.07 -3.89
C TRP A 197 13.21 -3.27 -5.31
N GLU A 198 12.33 -2.38 -5.72
CA GLU A 198 11.65 -2.40 -7.01
C GLU A 198 11.80 -1.07 -7.74
N TYR A 199 11.77 -1.12 -9.07
CA TYR A 199 11.95 0.06 -9.93
C TYR A 199 10.82 1.10 -9.80
N ASP A 200 9.61 0.66 -9.44
CA ASP A 200 8.45 1.55 -9.24
C ASP A 200 8.62 2.46 -8.01
N LYS A 201 9.55 2.14 -7.12
CA LYS A 201 9.93 3.00 -5.98
C LYS A 201 10.98 4.05 -6.35
N ASN A 202 11.47 4.01 -7.61
CA ASN A 202 12.46 4.94 -8.16
C ASN A 202 13.71 5.11 -7.25
N PRO A 203 14.41 4.01 -6.95
CA PRO A 203 15.62 4.06 -6.12
C PRO A 203 16.74 4.89 -6.76
N ASP A 204 16.76 4.96 -8.10
CA ASP A 204 17.75 5.73 -8.84
C ASP A 204 17.78 7.20 -8.42
N LEU A 205 16.61 7.85 -8.31
CA LEU A 205 16.55 9.26 -7.89
C LEU A 205 17.15 9.46 -6.48
N LEU A 206 16.83 8.56 -5.54
CA LEU A 206 17.40 8.68 -4.20
C LEU A 206 18.90 8.44 -4.19
N PHE A 207 19.36 7.28 -4.69
CA PHE A 207 20.76 6.89 -4.54
C PHE A 207 21.68 7.78 -5.36
N GLN A 208 21.31 8.23 -6.57
CA GLN A 208 22.09 9.22 -7.31
C GLN A 208 22.19 10.55 -6.53
N THR A 209 21.08 10.98 -5.91
CA THR A 209 21.12 12.16 -5.04
C THR A 209 22.07 11.94 -3.86
N LEU A 210 22.05 10.78 -3.20
CA LEU A 210 22.93 10.47 -2.08
C LEU A 210 24.41 10.40 -2.50
N PHE A 211 24.73 9.93 -3.71
CA PHE A 211 26.09 9.97 -4.25
C PHE A 211 26.57 11.41 -4.42
N ASP A 212 25.74 12.28 -5.00
CA ASP A 212 26.06 13.69 -5.13
C ASP A 212 26.29 14.36 -3.76
N LEU A 213 25.49 14.02 -2.74
CA LEU A 213 25.63 14.57 -1.40
C LEU A 213 26.92 14.10 -0.73
N ASP A 214 27.32 12.87 -0.92
CA ASP A 214 28.57 12.32 -0.41
C ASP A 214 29.79 13.00 -1.07
N GLU A 215 29.76 13.19 -2.40
CA GLU A 215 30.78 13.95 -3.15
C GLU A 215 30.85 15.42 -2.70
N MET A 216 29.75 16.01 -2.26
CA MET A 216 29.67 17.36 -1.69
C MET A 216 30.20 17.43 -0.24
N GLY A 217 30.54 16.30 0.38
CA GLY A 217 30.99 16.23 1.77
C GLY A 217 29.86 16.49 2.79
N ILE A 218 28.61 16.21 2.45
CA ILE A 218 27.47 16.32 3.37
C ILE A 218 27.40 15.06 4.24
N ASP A 219 27.37 15.25 5.56
CA ASP A 219 27.35 14.14 6.51
C ASP A 219 25.93 13.66 6.80
N TYR A 220 25.75 12.35 6.65
CA TYR A 220 24.52 11.62 6.99
C TYR A 220 24.86 10.13 7.22
N ASN A 221 23.95 9.41 7.86
CA ASN A 221 23.95 7.95 7.94
C ASN A 221 22.77 7.39 7.12
N LEU A 222 22.84 6.10 6.73
CA LEU A 222 21.88 5.47 5.84
C LEU A 222 21.39 4.12 6.38
N ILE A 223 20.08 3.95 6.43
CA ILE A 223 19.39 2.68 6.67
C ILE A 223 18.64 2.32 5.39
N VAL A 224 18.93 1.16 4.80
CA VAL A 224 18.24 0.63 3.62
C VAL A 224 17.52 -0.65 4.00
N LEU A 225 16.19 -0.54 4.15
CA LEU A 225 15.29 -1.65 4.43
C LEU A 225 14.56 -2.09 3.16
N GLY A 226 13.99 -3.28 3.18
CA GLY A 226 13.08 -3.77 2.18
C GLY A 226 13.37 -5.17 1.68
N GLU A 227 12.32 -5.80 1.14
CA GLU A 227 12.42 -7.12 0.54
C GLU A 227 13.16 -7.03 -0.79
N GLN A 228 14.08 -7.95 -1.00
CA GLN A 228 14.88 -8.09 -2.20
C GLN A 228 14.35 -9.27 -3.02
N HIS A 229 13.92 -9.00 -4.26
CA HIS A 229 13.60 -10.02 -5.25
C HIS A 229 14.80 -10.35 -6.14
N GLN A 230 14.72 -11.43 -6.95
CA GLN A 230 15.84 -11.87 -7.79
C GLN A 230 16.31 -10.82 -8.79
N ASP A 231 15.40 -10.00 -9.32
CA ASP A 231 15.65 -8.99 -10.36
C ASP A 231 15.48 -7.57 -9.81
N TYR A 232 16.16 -7.24 -8.71
CA TYR A 232 16.11 -5.87 -8.16
C TYR A 232 17.02 -4.89 -8.94
N PRO A 233 16.76 -3.57 -8.86
CA PRO A 233 17.56 -2.54 -9.53
C PRO A 233 19.03 -2.55 -9.06
N LYS A 234 19.97 -2.56 -10.02
CA LYS A 234 21.42 -2.61 -9.75
C LYS A 234 21.97 -1.44 -8.95
N ILE A 235 21.22 -0.32 -8.90
CA ILE A 235 21.60 0.86 -8.12
C ILE A 235 21.79 0.54 -6.62
N PHE A 236 21.11 -0.52 -6.10
CA PHE A 236 21.32 -0.96 -4.72
C PHE A 236 22.73 -1.52 -4.50
N ASP A 237 23.27 -2.30 -5.46
CA ASP A 237 24.63 -2.82 -5.37
C ASP A 237 25.65 -1.69 -5.46
N GLU A 238 25.41 -0.72 -6.34
CA GLU A 238 26.23 0.48 -6.47
C GLU A 238 26.19 1.29 -5.17
N ALA A 239 25.02 1.50 -4.59
CA ALA A 239 24.85 2.22 -3.33
C ALA A 239 25.58 1.52 -2.17
N LYS A 240 25.47 0.19 -2.10
CA LYS A 240 26.19 -0.60 -1.09
C LYS A 240 27.69 -0.40 -1.16
N ASN A 241 28.26 -0.33 -2.38
CA ASN A 241 29.70 -0.16 -2.58
C ASN A 241 30.16 1.28 -2.35
N LYS A 242 29.44 2.28 -2.91
CA LYS A 242 29.86 3.68 -2.82
C LYS A 242 29.62 4.30 -1.45
N LEU A 243 28.53 3.92 -0.78
CA LEU A 243 28.10 4.49 0.49
C LEU A 243 28.35 3.56 1.68
N GLU A 244 29.22 2.54 1.56
CA GLU A 244 29.50 1.57 2.63
C GLU A 244 29.81 2.26 3.96
N HIS A 245 30.56 3.35 3.94
CA HIS A 245 30.98 4.13 5.11
C HIS A 245 29.84 4.93 5.80
N LYS A 246 28.68 5.05 5.14
CA LYS A 246 27.47 5.73 5.67
C LYS A 246 26.40 4.73 6.13
N ILE A 247 26.50 3.44 5.75
CA ILE A 247 25.45 2.44 5.94
C ILE A 247 25.46 1.87 7.34
N LEU A 248 24.35 2.04 8.07
CA LEU A 248 24.09 1.42 9.36
C LEU A 248 23.39 0.06 9.23
N HIS A 249 22.50 -0.08 8.23
CA HIS A 249 21.81 -1.32 7.92
C HIS A 249 21.49 -1.39 6.42
N PHE A 250 21.60 -2.62 5.85
CA PHE A 250 21.30 -2.84 4.45
C PHE A 250 20.68 -4.22 4.21
N GLY A 251 19.40 -4.24 3.84
CA GLY A 251 18.66 -5.45 3.50
C GLY A 251 17.35 -5.64 4.26
N TYR A 252 16.81 -6.84 4.15
CA TYR A 252 15.55 -7.21 4.78
C TYR A 252 15.71 -7.46 6.29
N CYS A 253 14.77 -6.94 7.08
CA CYS A 253 14.72 -7.18 8.52
C CYS A 253 13.66 -8.25 8.81
N HIS A 254 14.07 -9.38 9.39
CA HIS A 254 13.20 -10.53 9.66
C HIS A 254 12.37 -10.37 10.93
N SER A 255 12.89 -9.64 11.92
CA SER A 255 12.23 -9.38 13.19
C SER A 255 11.43 -8.08 13.15
N ARG A 256 10.18 -8.09 13.63
CA ARG A 256 9.38 -6.87 13.75
C ARG A 256 10.00 -5.88 14.75
N ASP A 257 10.56 -6.39 15.84
CA ASP A 257 11.17 -5.54 16.87
C ASP A 257 12.42 -4.85 16.34
N ASP A 258 13.28 -5.58 15.61
CA ASP A 258 14.48 -4.99 14.97
C ASP A 258 14.08 -3.96 13.91
N TYR A 259 13.04 -4.25 13.12
CA TYR A 259 12.50 -3.30 12.16
C TYR A 259 12.04 -2.00 12.84
N VAL A 260 11.27 -2.10 13.92
CA VAL A 260 10.82 -0.93 14.70
C VAL A 260 12.01 -0.18 15.31
N ASN A 261 13.02 -0.89 15.81
CA ASN A 261 14.23 -0.28 16.34
C ASN A 261 14.99 0.50 15.26
N LEU A 262 15.07 0.00 14.04
CA LEU A 262 15.69 0.71 12.92
C LEU A 262 14.87 1.93 12.49
N LEU A 263 13.52 1.85 12.48
CA LEU A 263 12.67 3.03 12.25
C LEU A 263 12.89 4.12 13.30
N ASN A 264 13.03 3.74 14.58
CA ASN A 264 13.24 4.68 15.68
C ASN A 264 14.63 5.37 15.64
N GLN A 265 15.59 4.83 14.90
CA GLN A 265 16.91 5.44 14.68
C GLN A 265 16.89 6.44 13.52
N ALA A 266 15.94 6.33 12.61
CA ALA A 266 15.86 7.16 11.41
C ALA A 266 15.29 8.56 11.71
N ASN A 267 15.76 9.55 10.97
CA ASN A 267 15.32 10.95 11.07
C ASN A 267 14.53 11.42 9.87
N ILE A 268 14.90 10.93 8.67
CA ILE A 268 14.38 11.43 7.39
C ILE A 268 13.95 10.24 6.55
N ILE A 269 12.73 10.30 6.02
CA ILE A 269 12.26 9.35 5.01
C ILE A 269 12.01 10.09 3.69
N PRO A 270 12.98 10.07 2.76
CA PRO A 270 12.79 10.58 1.40
C PRO A 270 12.03 9.55 0.58
N VAL A 271 10.94 9.97 -0.03
CA VAL A 271 10.06 9.11 -0.85
C VAL A 271 10.17 9.51 -2.30
N THR A 272 10.57 8.58 -3.16
CA THR A 272 10.76 8.82 -4.60
C THR A 272 9.78 8.03 -5.47
N SER A 273 8.88 7.25 -4.87
CA SER A 273 7.97 6.30 -5.54
C SER A 273 7.20 6.90 -6.71
N ASN A 274 7.14 6.15 -7.80
CA ASN A 274 6.30 6.40 -8.97
C ASN A 274 4.96 5.67 -8.91
N GLN A 275 4.84 4.68 -7.99
CA GLN A 275 3.61 3.96 -7.74
C GLN A 275 3.46 3.66 -6.25
N ASP A 276 2.32 4.05 -5.70
CA ASP A 276 1.87 3.68 -4.36
C ASP A 276 0.38 4.02 -4.20
N PHE A 277 -0.42 3.06 -3.79
CA PHE A 277 -1.84 3.30 -3.56
C PHE A 277 -2.11 3.81 -2.14
N PHE A 278 -1.22 3.51 -1.19
CA PHE A 278 -1.33 3.98 0.19
C PHE A 278 0.04 4.33 0.79
N GLY A 279 1.01 3.40 0.82
CA GLY A 279 2.34 3.64 1.39
C GLY A 279 2.43 3.33 2.89
N ILE A 280 2.08 2.10 3.29
CA ILE A 280 2.12 1.65 4.69
C ILE A 280 3.50 1.90 5.31
N SER A 281 4.59 1.56 4.61
CA SER A 281 5.96 1.70 5.10
C SER A 281 6.33 3.16 5.41
N ILE A 282 5.75 4.11 4.67
CA ILE A 282 5.94 5.54 4.92
C ILE A 282 5.17 5.98 6.16
N ILE A 283 3.93 5.51 6.30
CA ILE A 283 3.09 5.75 7.49
C ILE A 283 3.82 5.23 8.76
N GLU A 284 4.41 4.03 8.69
CA GLU A 284 5.18 3.44 9.81
C GLU A 284 6.41 4.27 10.15
N ALA A 285 7.20 4.68 9.14
CA ALA A 285 8.38 5.52 9.38
C ALA A 285 8.01 6.88 9.99
N VAL A 286 6.96 7.53 9.47
CA VAL A 286 6.50 8.83 10.00
C VAL A 286 5.91 8.68 11.40
N SER A 287 5.25 7.57 11.72
CA SER A 287 4.79 7.30 13.11
C SER A 287 5.95 7.16 14.09
N SER A 288 7.14 6.78 13.60
CA SER A 288 8.42 6.74 14.35
C SER A 288 9.19 8.06 14.31
N PHE A 289 8.52 9.18 14.00
CA PHE A 289 9.03 10.55 13.96
C PHE A 289 9.99 10.89 12.82
N CYS A 290 10.15 10.04 11.82
CA CYS A 290 10.89 10.42 10.61
C CYS A 290 10.22 11.62 9.93
N PHE A 291 11.02 12.61 9.53
CA PHE A 291 10.54 13.72 8.71
C PHE A 291 10.34 13.24 7.27
N PRO A 292 9.12 13.27 6.72
CA PRO A 292 8.88 12.81 5.36
C PRO A 292 9.20 13.87 4.33
N ILE A 293 9.91 13.49 3.26
CA ILE A 293 10.08 14.27 2.03
C ILE A 293 9.30 13.55 0.94
N LEU A 294 8.16 14.09 0.55
CA LEU A 294 7.13 13.42 -0.24
C LEU A 294 6.97 14.02 -1.64
N PRO A 295 6.79 13.22 -2.68
CA PRO A 295 6.41 13.75 -3.99
C PRO A 295 4.95 14.24 -3.96
N TYR A 296 4.68 15.37 -4.63
CA TYR A 296 3.31 15.87 -4.83
C TYR A 296 2.58 15.06 -5.90
N ARG A 297 2.42 13.76 -5.63
CA ARG A 297 1.71 12.81 -6.50
C ARG A 297 1.20 11.61 -5.69
N LEU A 298 0.44 10.72 -6.35
CA LEU A 298 -0.11 9.49 -5.80
C LEU A 298 -1.04 9.76 -4.60
N SER A 299 -1.00 8.90 -3.60
CA SER A 299 -1.80 9.02 -2.37
C SER A 299 -1.23 10.01 -1.35
N TYR A 300 0.03 10.42 -1.48
CA TYR A 300 0.73 11.20 -0.44
C TYR A 300 0.10 12.56 -0.12
N PRO A 301 -0.38 13.38 -1.10
CA PRO A 301 -1.06 14.64 -0.79
C PRO A 301 -2.31 14.48 0.07
N GLU A 302 -3.03 13.38 -0.11
CA GLU A 302 -4.21 13.01 0.68
C GLU A 302 -3.80 12.54 2.08
N LEU A 303 -2.87 11.58 2.16
CA LEU A 303 -2.52 10.90 3.41
C LEU A 303 -1.78 11.79 4.40
N PHE A 304 -1.01 12.74 3.89
CA PHE A 304 -0.17 13.63 4.69
C PHE A 304 -0.67 15.08 4.70
N ASP A 305 -1.93 15.30 4.34
CA ASP A 305 -2.58 16.63 4.37
C ASP A 305 -1.70 17.73 3.75
N TYR A 306 -1.54 17.67 2.43
CA TYR A 306 -0.69 18.62 1.69
C TYR A 306 -0.97 20.08 2.04
N ASN A 307 -2.24 20.47 2.25
CA ASN A 307 -2.61 21.87 2.47
C ASN A 307 -1.96 22.42 3.74
N ASN A 308 -1.84 21.62 4.79
CA ASN A 308 -1.25 22.00 6.06
C ASN A 308 0.25 21.66 6.17
N ASN A 309 0.76 20.77 5.30
CA ASN A 309 2.11 20.22 5.37
C ASN A 309 2.93 20.42 4.10
N LYS A 310 2.76 21.56 3.38
CA LYS A 310 3.45 21.83 2.10
C LYS A 310 4.96 21.72 2.19
N ILE A 311 5.55 22.00 3.35
CA ILE A 311 6.99 21.93 3.59
C ILE A 311 7.56 20.53 3.35
N ASN A 312 6.74 19.49 3.47
CA ASN A 312 7.14 18.10 3.28
C ASN A 312 7.14 17.67 1.80
N PHE A 313 6.60 18.48 0.89
CA PHE A 313 6.37 18.06 -0.49
C PHE A 313 7.34 18.70 -1.47
N TYR A 314 7.63 17.94 -2.54
CA TYR A 314 8.38 18.38 -3.70
C TYR A 314 7.65 18.01 -5.00
N LYS A 315 7.96 18.70 -6.11
CA LYS A 315 7.33 18.47 -7.42
C LYS A 315 8.35 18.06 -8.49
N THR A 316 9.61 18.42 -8.32
CA THR A 316 10.68 18.13 -9.27
C THR A 316 11.89 17.49 -8.57
N ASP A 317 12.73 16.79 -9.32
CA ASP A 317 13.94 16.15 -8.78
C ASP A 317 14.92 17.20 -8.20
N ILE A 318 14.94 18.40 -8.77
CA ILE A 318 15.75 19.51 -8.23
C ILE A 318 15.19 19.96 -6.87
N GLU A 319 13.88 20.10 -6.75
CA GLU A 319 13.24 20.41 -5.46
C GLU A 319 13.49 19.31 -4.44
N PHE A 320 13.47 18.05 -4.86
CA PHE A 320 13.77 16.90 -4.01
C PHE A 320 15.18 17.00 -3.42
N LYS A 321 16.21 17.16 -4.28
CA LYS A 321 17.61 17.28 -3.88
C LYS A 321 17.82 18.45 -2.93
N ASN A 322 17.34 19.65 -3.29
CA ASN A 322 17.47 20.85 -2.46
C ASN A 322 16.79 20.69 -1.09
N LYS A 323 15.60 20.10 -1.06
CA LYS A 323 14.89 19.83 0.18
C LYS A 323 15.61 18.81 1.05
N LEU A 324 16.15 17.75 0.47
CA LEU A 324 16.92 16.75 1.21
C LEU A 324 18.16 17.37 1.85
N ILE A 325 18.90 18.21 1.11
CA ILE A 325 20.06 18.96 1.63
C ILE A 325 19.64 19.88 2.79
N ASP A 326 18.57 20.64 2.63
CA ASP A 326 18.10 21.56 3.66
C ASP A 326 17.68 20.79 4.93
N VAL A 327 16.94 19.69 4.79
CA VAL A 327 16.49 18.89 5.94
C VAL A 327 17.69 18.23 6.64
N ILE A 328 18.68 17.72 5.93
CA ILE A 328 19.89 17.15 6.53
C ILE A 328 20.60 18.22 7.38
N ASN A 329 20.87 19.39 6.79
CA ASN A 329 21.63 20.46 7.45
C ASN A 329 20.87 21.09 8.64
N ASN A 330 19.54 21.03 8.64
CA ASN A 330 18.69 21.72 9.60
C ASN A 330 17.70 20.78 10.34
N ILE A 331 18.04 19.49 10.49
CA ILE A 331 17.10 18.46 11.02
C ILE A 331 16.47 18.84 12.37
N GLY A 332 17.24 19.53 13.23
CA GLY A 332 16.76 20.01 14.51
C GLY A 332 15.55 20.96 14.41
N SER A 333 15.50 21.80 13.37
CA SER A 333 14.42 22.76 13.14
C SER A 333 13.11 22.06 12.70
N TYR A 334 13.22 20.86 12.10
CA TYR A 334 12.11 20.06 11.61
C TYR A 334 11.48 19.15 12.68
N LYS A 335 12.10 18.99 13.84
CA LYS A 335 11.65 18.10 14.92
C LYS A 335 10.21 18.35 15.37
N LYS A 336 9.81 19.62 15.50
CA LYS A 336 8.42 20.00 15.87
C LYS A 336 7.43 19.55 14.79
N THR A 337 7.77 19.73 13.52
CA THR A 337 6.95 19.32 12.38
C THR A 337 6.81 17.79 12.34
N SER A 338 7.91 17.04 12.51
CA SER A 338 7.89 15.58 12.58
C SER A 338 6.96 15.08 13.69
N ASN A 339 7.04 15.65 14.88
CA ASN A 339 6.19 15.28 16.02
C ASN A 339 4.70 15.53 15.73
N THR A 340 4.37 16.66 15.10
CA THR A 340 2.99 17.01 14.77
C THR A 340 2.43 16.05 13.72
N ILE A 341 3.18 15.78 12.65
CA ILE A 341 2.76 14.87 11.58
C ILE A 341 2.64 13.44 12.13
N SER A 342 3.62 12.96 12.91
CA SER A 342 3.58 11.64 13.55
C SER A 342 2.32 11.46 14.39
N SER A 343 1.99 12.43 15.24
CA SER A 343 0.78 12.39 16.07
C SER A 343 -0.50 12.33 15.24
N ASN A 344 -0.57 13.10 14.15
CA ASN A 344 -1.71 13.09 13.24
C ASN A 344 -1.86 11.72 12.54
N ILE A 345 -0.76 11.16 12.06
CA ILE A 345 -0.71 9.84 11.40
C ILE A 345 -1.17 8.73 12.35
N ILE A 346 -0.65 8.71 13.59
CA ILE A 346 -1.04 7.73 14.60
C ILE A 346 -2.55 7.84 14.89
N ASN A 347 -3.05 9.05 15.14
CA ASN A 347 -4.47 9.26 15.47
C ASN A 347 -5.40 8.84 14.32
N GLN A 348 -4.94 8.96 13.08
CA GLN A 348 -5.75 8.73 11.89
C GLN A 348 -5.70 7.29 11.41
N TYR A 349 -4.52 6.64 11.44
CA TYR A 349 -4.29 5.37 10.76
C TYR A 349 -3.97 4.20 11.70
N ASP A 350 -3.82 4.42 13.01
CA ASP A 350 -3.63 3.32 13.94
C ASP A 350 -4.85 2.38 13.97
N TRP A 351 -4.63 1.07 14.08
CA TRP A 351 -5.70 0.09 14.08
C TRP A 351 -6.72 0.29 15.21
N SER A 352 -6.32 0.83 16.34
CA SER A 352 -7.25 1.15 17.43
C SER A 352 -8.32 2.17 17.04
N THR A 353 -8.02 3.03 16.07
CA THR A 353 -8.95 4.01 15.46
C THR A 353 -9.62 3.41 14.23
N MET A 354 -8.83 2.82 13.33
CA MET A 354 -9.34 2.35 12.05
C MET A 354 -10.30 1.17 12.18
N ALA A 355 -10.08 0.23 13.12
CA ALA A 355 -11.01 -0.89 13.32
C ALA A 355 -12.41 -0.41 13.69
N LYS A 356 -12.53 0.63 14.52
CA LYS A 356 -13.83 1.24 14.86
C LYS A 356 -14.52 1.84 13.64
N LYS A 357 -13.74 2.46 12.74
CA LYS A 357 -14.23 3.03 11.49
C LYS A 357 -14.71 1.92 10.55
N TYR A 358 -13.95 0.82 10.44
CA TYR A 358 -14.33 -0.36 9.67
C TYR A 358 -15.62 -0.98 10.22
N ASP A 359 -15.66 -1.27 11.52
CA ASP A 359 -16.82 -1.86 12.18
C ASP A 359 -18.08 -1.02 11.95
N SER A 360 -17.99 0.30 12.13
CA SER A 360 -19.13 1.20 11.91
C SER A 360 -19.52 1.33 10.44
N THR A 361 -18.55 1.23 9.52
CA THR A 361 -18.83 1.29 8.08
C THR A 361 -19.57 0.02 7.63
N PHE A 362 -19.09 -1.13 8.04
CA PHE A 362 -19.72 -2.41 7.65
C PHE A 362 -21.08 -2.63 8.28
N LEU A 363 -21.32 -2.14 9.50
CA LEU A 363 -22.64 -2.14 10.12
C LEU A 363 -23.70 -1.34 9.34
N LYS A 364 -23.31 -0.33 8.59
CA LYS A 364 -24.24 0.49 7.78
C LYS A 364 -24.62 -0.14 6.44
N ILE A 365 -23.93 -1.20 6.04
CA ILE A 365 -24.14 -1.87 4.76
C ILE A 365 -25.24 -2.95 4.88
N ILE A 366 -25.34 -3.54 6.04
CA ILE A 366 -26.32 -4.57 6.38
C ILE A 366 -27.64 -3.93 6.83
#